data_e6a38829908f49102dc413d83993f7e8
#
_entry.id   e6a38829908f49102dc413d83993f7e8
#
_cell.length_a   1.000
_cell.length_b   1.000
_cell.length_c   1.000
_cell.angle_alpha   90.00
_cell.angle_beta   90.00
_cell.angle_gamma   90.00
#
_symmetry.space_group_name_H-M   'P 1'
#
loop_
_entity.id
_entity.type
_entity.pdbx_description
1 polymer ?
#
loop_
_entity_poly.entity_id
_entity_poly.type
_entity_poly.pdbx_seq_one_letter_code
_entity_poly.pdbx_strand_id
1 'polypeptide(L)'
;MIPFDAAAPDYTASQVMHATSIAEGLKAAGVRHVVLLSSVGAHLLQGAGVVQGLQKAEAIFNTIDGLNAIYLRAGYFMENTLMQVGAIKFTGAMSTPVRGDLKIPMTATADIATVALRYLLDLSFSGKNIDYVLGQRDVSYNEIAGIFGRAIGKNDLQYHAGTYEEGKQAMLGMGMGASIVDKLIEFIRGMNEGQVFGEVKRTPANTTPTSIEDFSAFFNMVYGM
;
A
#
# COMPACT_ATOMS: atom_id res chain seq x y z
N MET A 1 -1.73 -12.23 -4.92
CA MET A 1 -2.07 -10.78 -4.93
C MET A 1 -3.29 -10.58 -5.81
N ILE A 2 -4.28 -9.79 -5.38
CA ILE A 2 -5.42 -9.44 -6.24
C ILE A 2 -4.92 -8.47 -7.32
N PRO A 3 -5.24 -8.70 -8.60
CA PRO A 3 -4.81 -7.81 -9.68
C PRO A 3 -5.32 -6.38 -9.49
N PHE A 4 -4.47 -5.44 -9.90
CA PHE A 4 -4.78 -4.01 -9.91
C PHE A 4 -5.19 -3.60 -11.33
N ASP A 5 -6.44 -3.15 -11.49
CA ASP A 5 -6.95 -2.64 -12.78
C ASP A 5 -7.33 -1.16 -12.62
N ALA A 6 -6.41 -0.28 -13.02
CA ALA A 6 -6.60 1.16 -12.94
C ALA A 6 -7.66 1.69 -13.90
N ALA A 7 -8.06 0.93 -14.91
CA ALA A 7 -9.05 1.31 -15.93
C ALA A 7 -10.46 0.76 -15.64
N ALA A 8 -10.61 -0.07 -14.60
CA ALA A 8 -11.91 -0.69 -14.30
C ALA A 8 -13.00 0.37 -14.05
N PRO A 9 -14.17 0.25 -14.67
CA PRO A 9 -15.30 1.16 -14.44
C PRO A 9 -15.76 1.18 -12.97
N ASP A 10 -15.68 0.04 -12.30
CA ASP A 10 -15.84 -0.11 -10.86
C ASP A 10 -14.63 -0.88 -10.32
N TYR A 11 -13.70 -0.16 -9.69
CA TYR A 11 -12.47 -0.72 -9.16
C TYR A 11 -12.71 -1.80 -8.09
N THR A 12 -13.64 -1.54 -7.17
CA THR A 12 -13.94 -2.49 -6.09
C THR A 12 -14.61 -3.76 -6.62
N ALA A 13 -15.54 -3.63 -7.56
CA ALA A 13 -16.19 -4.77 -8.19
C ALA A 13 -15.19 -5.63 -8.99
N SER A 14 -14.24 -5.00 -9.71
CA SER A 14 -13.16 -5.69 -10.41
C SER A 14 -12.31 -6.52 -9.45
N GLN A 15 -11.90 -5.95 -8.31
CA GLN A 15 -11.14 -6.69 -7.29
C GLN A 15 -11.93 -7.86 -6.71
N VAL A 16 -13.21 -7.69 -6.45
CA VAL A 16 -14.10 -8.76 -5.95
C VAL A 16 -14.23 -9.89 -6.98
N MET A 17 -14.41 -9.55 -8.26
CA MET A 17 -14.46 -10.53 -9.35
C MET A 17 -13.16 -11.36 -9.41
N HIS A 18 -12.00 -10.71 -9.38
CA HIS A 18 -10.71 -11.41 -9.36
C HIS A 18 -10.53 -12.28 -8.11
N ALA A 19 -10.90 -11.77 -6.93
CA ALA A 19 -10.82 -12.53 -5.69
C ALA A 19 -11.70 -13.77 -5.73
N THR A 20 -12.92 -13.67 -6.28
CA THR A 20 -13.85 -14.79 -6.45
C THR A 20 -13.27 -15.84 -7.39
N SER A 21 -12.79 -15.43 -8.57
CA SER A 21 -12.16 -16.36 -9.54
C SER A 21 -10.94 -17.07 -8.96
N ILE A 22 -10.10 -16.34 -8.19
CA ILE A 22 -8.94 -16.96 -7.49
C ILE A 22 -9.44 -17.96 -6.44
N ALA A 23 -10.47 -17.62 -5.65
CA ALA A 23 -11.02 -18.51 -4.63
C ALA A 23 -11.59 -19.80 -5.23
N GLU A 24 -12.29 -19.72 -6.37
CA GLU A 24 -12.78 -20.87 -7.12
C GLU A 24 -11.64 -21.74 -7.63
N GLY A 25 -10.59 -21.12 -8.20
CA GLY A 25 -9.39 -21.84 -8.61
C GLY A 25 -8.66 -22.53 -7.46
N LEU A 26 -8.53 -21.89 -6.30
CA LEU A 26 -7.94 -22.47 -5.09
C LEU A 26 -8.73 -23.72 -4.63
N LYS A 27 -10.07 -23.62 -4.63
CA LYS A 27 -10.96 -24.75 -4.29
C LYS A 27 -10.80 -25.89 -5.29
N ALA A 28 -10.88 -25.61 -6.58
CA ALA A 28 -10.80 -26.61 -7.64
C ALA A 28 -9.46 -27.35 -7.65
N ALA A 29 -8.37 -26.64 -7.37
CA ALA A 29 -7.03 -27.21 -7.31
C ALA A 29 -6.67 -27.87 -5.96
N GLY A 30 -7.55 -27.83 -4.96
CA GLY A 30 -7.28 -28.37 -3.62
C GLY A 30 -6.13 -27.70 -2.89
N VAL A 31 -5.90 -26.41 -3.13
CA VAL A 31 -4.83 -25.64 -2.48
C VAL A 31 -5.11 -25.52 -0.99
N ARG A 32 -4.13 -25.87 -0.17
CA ARG A 32 -4.27 -25.86 1.30
C ARG A 32 -3.64 -24.65 1.98
N HIS A 33 -2.68 -23.97 1.34
CA HIS A 33 -2.00 -22.81 1.92
C HIS A 33 -1.97 -21.67 0.94
N VAL A 34 -2.27 -20.48 1.40
CA VAL A 34 -2.21 -19.23 0.60
C VAL A 34 -1.61 -18.10 1.42
N VAL A 35 -0.79 -17.28 0.76
CA VAL A 35 -0.35 -15.99 1.28
C VAL A 35 -0.96 -14.92 0.39
N LEU A 36 -1.87 -14.13 0.94
CA LEU A 36 -2.52 -13.02 0.24
C LEU A 36 -1.86 -11.70 0.66
N LEU A 37 -1.29 -10.98 -0.30
CA LEU A 37 -0.93 -9.58 -0.08
C LEU A 37 -2.22 -8.75 0.07
N SER A 38 -2.43 -8.29 1.29
CA SER A 38 -3.50 -7.40 1.72
C SER A 38 -2.90 -6.05 2.15
N SER A 39 -3.59 -5.25 2.91
CA SER A 39 -3.16 -3.91 3.29
C SER A 39 -3.59 -3.56 4.72
N VAL A 40 -2.84 -2.68 5.38
CA VAL A 40 -3.37 -1.89 6.49
C VAL A 40 -4.67 -1.22 6.05
N GLY A 41 -5.63 -1.07 6.96
CA GLY A 41 -6.98 -0.59 6.63
C GLY A 41 -7.95 -1.67 6.16
N ALA A 42 -7.51 -2.92 5.88
CA ALA A 42 -8.43 -4.01 5.50
C ALA A 42 -9.36 -4.48 6.65
N HIS A 43 -9.21 -3.95 7.85
CA HIS A 43 -10.16 -4.13 8.95
C HIS A 43 -11.40 -3.23 8.83
N LEU A 44 -11.31 -2.15 8.04
CA LEU A 44 -12.38 -1.18 7.88
C LEU A 44 -13.47 -1.71 6.94
N LEU A 45 -14.71 -1.69 7.40
CA LEU A 45 -15.86 -2.07 6.58
C LEU A 45 -16.25 -0.97 5.58
N GLN A 46 -15.95 0.29 5.89
CA GLN A 46 -16.22 1.48 5.09
C GLN A 46 -15.06 2.47 5.22
N GLY A 47 -14.89 3.37 4.25
CA GLY A 47 -13.84 4.39 4.29
C GLY A 47 -12.44 3.89 3.97
N ALA A 48 -12.29 2.61 3.60
CA ALA A 48 -11.00 2.01 3.26
C ALA A 48 -10.54 2.31 1.82
N GLY A 49 -11.36 2.98 1.03
CA GLY A 49 -11.03 3.34 -0.35
C GLY A 49 -10.56 2.15 -1.19
N VAL A 50 -9.36 2.25 -1.77
CA VAL A 50 -8.77 1.18 -2.60
C VAL A 50 -8.54 -0.15 -1.86
N VAL A 51 -8.50 -0.13 -0.53
CA VAL A 51 -8.29 -1.33 0.30
C VAL A 51 -9.60 -2.11 0.51
N GLN A 52 -10.75 -1.51 0.22
CA GLN A 52 -12.05 -2.17 0.42
C GLN A 52 -12.19 -3.47 -0.38
N GLY A 53 -11.63 -3.54 -1.58
CA GLY A 53 -11.61 -4.79 -2.37
C GLY A 53 -10.76 -5.88 -1.73
N LEU A 54 -9.65 -5.52 -1.06
CA LEU A 54 -8.81 -6.48 -0.32
C LEU A 54 -9.52 -6.99 0.94
N GLN A 55 -10.24 -6.13 1.66
CA GLN A 55 -11.11 -6.54 2.77
C GLN A 55 -12.14 -7.59 2.32
N LYS A 56 -12.79 -7.36 1.17
CA LYS A 56 -13.73 -8.32 0.56
C LYS A 56 -13.02 -9.60 0.11
N ALA A 57 -11.80 -9.52 -0.41
CA ALA A 57 -11.01 -10.69 -0.79
C ALA A 57 -10.65 -11.56 0.43
N GLU A 58 -10.25 -10.96 1.56
CA GLU A 58 -10.05 -11.68 2.81
C GLU A 58 -11.35 -12.41 3.24
N ALA A 59 -12.50 -11.72 3.17
CA ALA A 59 -13.80 -12.30 3.49
C ALA A 59 -14.15 -13.49 2.58
N ILE A 60 -13.93 -13.37 1.26
CA ILE A 60 -14.14 -14.45 0.29
C ILE A 60 -13.24 -15.66 0.62
N PHE A 61 -11.95 -15.43 0.88
CA PHE A 61 -11.01 -16.53 1.20
C PHE A 61 -11.33 -17.19 2.54
N ASN A 62 -11.91 -16.45 3.49
CA ASN A 62 -12.39 -17.00 4.75
C ASN A 62 -13.49 -18.06 4.59
N THR A 63 -14.25 -18.02 3.49
CA THR A 63 -15.31 -19.01 3.19
C THR A 63 -14.76 -20.35 2.66
N ILE A 64 -13.46 -20.44 2.39
CA ILE A 64 -12.87 -21.68 1.84
C ILE A 64 -12.52 -22.62 2.99
N ASP A 65 -13.26 -23.73 3.12
CA ASP A 65 -13.03 -24.74 4.13
C ASP A 65 -11.66 -25.41 3.92
N GLY A 66 -10.96 -25.64 5.01
CA GLY A 66 -9.66 -26.31 5.01
C GLY A 66 -8.50 -25.50 4.41
N LEU A 67 -8.74 -24.27 3.93
CA LEU A 67 -7.68 -23.38 3.47
C LEU A 67 -6.99 -22.73 4.68
N ASN A 68 -5.68 -22.84 4.75
CA ASN A 68 -4.83 -22.06 5.65
C ASN A 68 -4.39 -20.77 4.92
N ALA A 69 -4.58 -19.64 5.53
CA ALA A 69 -4.29 -18.34 4.88
C ALA A 69 -3.51 -17.42 5.81
N ILE A 70 -2.53 -16.74 5.23
CA ILE A 70 -1.89 -15.56 5.81
C ILE A 70 -2.34 -14.35 4.99
N TYR A 71 -2.95 -13.37 5.63
CA TYR A 71 -3.25 -12.06 5.06
C TYR A 71 -2.15 -11.08 5.49
N LEU A 72 -1.21 -10.80 4.56
CA LEU A 72 -0.14 -9.85 4.79
C LEU A 72 -0.70 -8.43 4.63
N ARG A 73 -1.08 -7.81 5.73
CA ARG A 73 -1.53 -6.42 5.75
C ARG A 73 -0.32 -5.49 5.77
N ALA A 74 0.19 -5.20 4.58
CA ALA A 74 1.35 -4.33 4.40
C ALA A 74 1.01 -2.87 4.67
N GLY A 75 1.98 -2.13 5.20
CA GLY A 75 1.96 -0.68 5.29
C GLY A 75 1.98 0.00 3.91
N TYR A 76 2.05 1.32 3.89
CA TYR A 76 2.13 2.10 2.66
C TYR A 76 3.44 1.79 1.94
N PHE A 77 3.39 1.48 0.64
CA PHE A 77 4.60 1.10 -0.10
C PHE A 77 5.52 2.30 -0.30
N MET A 78 6.81 2.13 -0.01
CA MET A 78 7.83 3.16 -0.27
C MET A 78 7.87 3.50 -1.76
N GLU A 79 7.63 2.54 -2.63
CA GLU A 79 7.60 2.69 -4.08
C GLU A 79 6.52 3.68 -4.57
N ASN A 80 5.46 3.91 -3.80
CA ASN A 80 4.46 4.93 -4.13
C ASN A 80 5.06 6.35 -4.17
N THR A 81 6.16 6.57 -3.43
CA THR A 81 6.86 7.86 -3.43
C THR A 81 7.55 8.17 -4.76
N LEU A 82 7.80 7.16 -5.62
CA LEU A 82 8.38 7.35 -6.95
C LEU A 82 7.50 8.21 -7.85
N MET A 83 6.19 8.24 -7.60
CA MET A 83 5.27 9.15 -8.31
C MET A 83 5.64 10.63 -8.10
N GLN A 84 6.41 10.96 -7.05
CA GLN A 84 6.85 12.32 -6.78
C GLN A 84 7.99 12.80 -7.68
N VAL A 85 8.68 11.89 -8.38
CA VAL A 85 9.79 12.24 -9.28
C VAL A 85 9.36 13.27 -10.33
N GLY A 86 8.20 13.05 -10.96
CA GLY A 86 7.62 14.00 -11.93
C GLY A 86 7.32 15.35 -11.28
N ALA A 87 6.64 15.37 -10.15
CA ALA A 87 6.31 16.61 -9.43
C ALA A 87 7.58 17.41 -9.10
N ILE A 88 8.60 16.77 -8.54
CA ILE A 88 9.88 17.43 -8.21
C ILE A 88 10.57 17.99 -9.45
N LYS A 89 10.57 17.26 -10.57
CA LYS A 89 11.19 17.73 -11.83
C LYS A 89 10.46 18.97 -12.40
N PHE A 90 9.11 19.00 -12.30
CA PHE A 90 8.29 20.08 -12.88
C PHE A 90 8.11 21.28 -11.95
N THR A 91 7.89 21.06 -10.65
CA THR A 91 7.51 22.12 -9.70
C THR A 91 8.60 22.45 -8.69
N GLY A 92 9.64 21.61 -8.58
CA GLY A 92 10.68 21.74 -7.55
C GLY A 92 10.26 21.25 -6.16
N ALA A 93 9.05 20.73 -5.99
CA ALA A 93 8.53 20.28 -4.70
C ALA A 93 7.81 18.92 -4.79
N MET A 94 7.62 18.27 -3.65
CA MET A 94 6.74 17.10 -3.51
C MET A 94 5.34 17.58 -3.14
N SER A 95 4.30 16.93 -3.69
CA SER A 95 2.92 17.23 -3.32
C SER A 95 2.00 16.03 -3.43
N THR A 96 1.20 15.79 -2.39
CA THR A 96 0.05 14.87 -2.40
C THR A 96 -1.02 15.41 -1.45
N PRO A 97 -2.27 14.89 -1.48
CA PRO A 97 -3.29 15.29 -0.50
C PRO A 97 -3.08 14.72 0.92
N VAL A 98 -2.00 13.98 1.17
CA VAL A 98 -1.69 13.45 2.50
C VAL A 98 -1.15 14.58 3.39
N ARG A 99 -1.55 14.64 4.65
CA ARG A 99 -0.97 15.59 5.61
C ARG A 99 0.53 15.37 5.75
N GLY A 100 1.30 16.45 5.65
CA GLY A 100 2.77 16.39 5.69
C GLY A 100 3.36 15.89 7.00
N ASP A 101 2.65 16.06 8.11
CA ASP A 101 3.04 15.64 9.47
C ASP A 101 2.55 14.23 9.85
N LEU A 102 1.67 13.62 9.05
CA LEU A 102 1.11 12.30 9.34
C LEU A 102 2.21 11.23 9.31
N LYS A 103 2.35 10.51 10.43
CA LYS A 103 3.25 9.36 10.52
C LYS A 103 2.62 8.13 9.88
N ILE A 104 3.28 7.59 8.88
CA ILE A 104 2.79 6.49 8.03
C ILE A 104 3.74 5.30 8.18
N PRO A 105 3.24 4.09 8.50
CA PRO A 105 4.04 2.88 8.43
C PRO A 105 4.35 2.58 6.95
N MET A 106 5.55 2.92 6.50
CA MET A 106 6.00 2.67 5.12
C MET A 106 6.88 1.43 5.06
N THR A 107 6.63 0.59 4.07
CA THR A 107 7.38 -0.66 3.86
C THR A 107 7.85 -0.79 2.41
N ALA A 108 9.07 -1.31 2.21
CA ALA A 108 9.58 -1.64 0.88
C ALA A 108 8.91 -2.92 0.36
N THR A 109 8.58 -2.97 -0.93
CA THR A 109 7.97 -4.17 -1.54
C THR A 109 8.89 -5.39 -1.48
N ALA A 110 10.21 -5.20 -1.47
CA ALA A 110 11.19 -6.28 -1.28
C ALA A 110 11.08 -6.93 0.11
N ASP A 111 10.81 -6.14 1.16
CA ASP A 111 10.60 -6.66 2.51
C ASP A 111 9.31 -7.48 2.58
N ILE A 112 8.24 -7.00 1.94
CA ILE A 112 6.97 -7.74 1.83
C ILE A 112 7.19 -9.09 1.14
N ALA A 113 7.95 -9.10 0.05
CA ALA A 113 8.29 -10.33 -0.68
C ALA A 113 9.08 -11.30 0.22
N THR A 114 10.02 -10.80 1.01
CA THR A 114 10.80 -11.61 1.96
C THR A 114 9.91 -12.25 3.03
N VAL A 115 8.97 -11.50 3.59
CA VAL A 115 8.01 -12.03 4.57
C VAL A 115 7.09 -13.06 3.92
N ALA A 116 6.57 -12.78 2.72
CA ALA A 116 5.73 -13.73 1.98
C ALA A 116 6.48 -15.04 1.68
N LEU A 117 7.75 -14.93 1.23
CA LEU A 117 8.59 -16.08 0.92
C LEU A 117 8.80 -16.98 2.14
N ARG A 118 9.05 -16.40 3.32
CA ARG A 118 9.18 -17.17 4.57
C ARG A 118 7.95 -18.05 4.81
N TYR A 119 6.75 -17.50 4.71
CA TYR A 119 5.51 -18.27 4.87
C TYR A 119 5.30 -19.33 3.80
N LEU A 120 5.67 -19.05 2.54
CA LEU A 120 5.51 -19.99 1.42
C LEU A 120 6.50 -21.16 1.47
N LEU A 121 7.68 -20.98 2.09
CA LEU A 121 8.66 -22.04 2.27
C LEU A 121 8.39 -22.90 3.51
N ASP A 122 7.92 -22.30 4.59
CA ASP A 122 7.72 -22.98 5.86
C ASP A 122 6.38 -23.73 5.92
N LEU A 123 5.30 -23.13 5.41
CA LEU A 123 3.91 -23.65 5.42
C LEU A 123 3.43 -24.13 6.81
N SER A 124 4.03 -23.62 7.90
CA SER A 124 3.74 -24.03 9.28
C SER A 124 2.48 -23.40 9.87
N PHE A 125 1.83 -22.47 9.14
CA PHE A 125 0.62 -21.80 9.60
C PHE A 125 -0.64 -22.63 9.36
N SER A 126 -1.61 -22.46 10.26
CA SER A 126 -2.92 -23.11 10.15
C SER A 126 -4.05 -22.10 10.41
N GLY A 127 -5.23 -22.35 9.81
CA GLY A 127 -6.37 -21.45 9.90
C GLY A 127 -6.19 -20.16 9.10
N LYS A 128 -6.93 -19.09 9.49
CA LYS A 128 -6.92 -17.78 8.84
C LYS A 128 -6.22 -16.78 9.77
N ASN A 129 -5.10 -16.25 9.33
CA ASN A 129 -4.25 -15.38 10.15
C ASN A 129 -3.97 -14.07 9.44
N ILE A 130 -3.80 -13.02 10.23
CA ILE A 130 -3.37 -11.69 9.78
C ILE A 130 -1.96 -11.47 10.29
N ASP A 131 -1.06 -11.05 9.40
CA ASP A 131 0.24 -10.55 9.77
C ASP A 131 0.46 -9.16 9.17
N TYR A 132 1.02 -8.24 9.96
CA TYR A 132 1.32 -6.88 9.51
C TYR A 132 2.78 -6.78 9.06
N VAL A 133 3.03 -5.99 8.01
CA VAL A 133 4.37 -5.70 7.50
C VAL A 133 4.51 -4.19 7.42
N LEU A 134 5.19 -3.57 8.41
CA LEU A 134 5.08 -2.13 8.66
C LEU A 134 6.31 -1.29 8.28
N GLY A 135 7.39 -1.93 7.77
CA GLY A 135 8.65 -1.25 7.51
C GLY A 135 9.42 -0.93 8.80
N GLN A 136 10.54 -0.25 8.67
CA GLN A 136 11.49 -0.02 9.77
C GLN A 136 10.93 0.96 10.82
N ARG A 137 10.25 2.02 10.40
CA ARG A 137 9.63 3.03 11.27
C ARG A 137 8.49 3.74 10.55
N ASP A 138 7.71 4.52 11.30
CA ASP A 138 6.69 5.40 10.72
C ASP A 138 7.35 6.72 10.32
N VAL A 139 7.08 7.18 9.10
CA VAL A 139 7.67 8.40 8.53
C VAL A 139 6.59 9.33 8.01
N SER A 140 6.86 10.62 7.99
CA SER A 140 5.98 11.62 7.40
C SER A 140 6.51 12.12 6.07
N TYR A 141 5.64 12.68 5.22
CA TYR A 141 6.08 13.27 3.96
C TYR A 141 7.02 14.45 4.14
N ASN A 142 6.91 15.21 5.25
CA ASN A 142 7.88 16.26 5.58
C ASN A 142 9.28 15.69 5.83
N GLU A 143 9.38 14.55 6.52
CA GLU A 143 10.67 13.86 6.73
C GLU A 143 11.21 13.28 5.42
N ILE A 144 10.34 12.67 4.59
CA ILE A 144 10.70 12.09 3.30
C ILE A 144 11.27 13.16 2.37
N ALA A 145 10.67 14.34 2.30
CA ALA A 145 11.18 15.44 1.50
C ALA A 145 12.62 15.81 1.88
N GLY A 146 12.92 15.91 3.18
CA GLY A 146 14.27 16.17 3.64
C GLY A 146 15.27 15.04 3.31
N ILE A 147 14.84 13.78 3.43
CA ILE A 147 15.69 12.61 3.12
C ILE A 147 15.96 12.53 1.62
N PHE A 148 14.90 12.58 0.80
CA PHE A 148 15.03 12.51 -0.65
C PHE A 148 15.74 13.73 -1.23
N GLY A 149 15.49 14.93 -0.67
CA GLY A 149 16.17 16.16 -1.06
C GLY A 149 17.70 16.01 -0.94
N ARG A 150 18.19 15.48 0.18
CA ARG A 150 19.62 15.20 0.34
C ARG A 150 20.13 14.17 -0.68
N ALA A 151 19.37 13.11 -0.92
CA ALA A 151 19.77 12.05 -1.84
C ALA A 151 19.89 12.54 -3.30
N ILE A 152 19.02 13.47 -3.74
CA ILE A 152 19.02 14.01 -5.10
C ILE A 152 19.76 15.35 -5.25
N GLY A 153 20.46 15.82 -4.20
CA GLY A 153 21.20 17.08 -4.21
C GLY A 153 20.34 18.36 -4.15
N LYS A 154 19.08 18.25 -3.69
CA LYS A 154 18.12 19.36 -3.48
C LYS A 154 17.81 19.51 -1.99
N ASN A 155 18.76 20.05 -1.22
CA ASN A 155 18.65 20.11 0.25
C ASN A 155 17.49 20.97 0.77
N ASP A 156 16.91 21.81 -0.08
CA ASP A 156 15.78 22.67 0.17
C ASP A 156 14.44 22.09 -0.31
N LEU A 157 14.42 20.82 -0.73
CA LEU A 157 13.20 20.16 -1.19
C LEU A 157 12.13 20.21 -0.12
N GLN A 158 10.97 20.77 -0.47
CA GLN A 158 9.81 20.89 0.40
C GLN A 158 8.70 19.91 0.01
N TYR A 159 7.87 19.57 0.99
CA TYR A 159 6.60 18.90 0.77
C TYR A 159 5.44 19.87 1.02
N HIS A 160 4.48 19.88 0.13
CA HIS A 160 3.25 20.66 0.25
C HIS A 160 2.04 19.70 0.25
N ALA A 161 1.25 19.73 1.31
CA ALA A 161 -0.02 19.02 1.33
C ALA A 161 -1.01 19.75 0.40
N GLY A 162 -1.30 19.14 -0.74
CA GLY A 162 -2.32 19.64 -1.67
C GLY A 162 -3.75 19.34 -1.18
N THR A 163 -4.73 19.92 -1.85
CA THR A 163 -6.13 19.60 -1.63
C THR A 163 -6.49 18.22 -2.23
N TYR A 164 -7.59 17.64 -1.76
CA TYR A 164 -8.10 16.39 -2.36
C TYR A 164 -8.46 16.56 -3.83
N GLU A 165 -8.97 17.73 -4.21
CA GLU A 165 -9.33 18.02 -5.60
C GLU A 165 -8.10 18.13 -6.50
N GLU A 166 -7.04 18.83 -6.06
CA GLU A 166 -5.76 18.88 -6.80
C GLU A 166 -5.18 17.48 -6.99
N GLY A 167 -5.17 16.67 -5.93
CA GLY A 167 -4.71 15.28 -6.03
C GLY A 167 -5.56 14.42 -6.98
N LYS A 168 -6.89 14.60 -6.96
CA LYS A 168 -7.82 13.95 -7.89
C LYS A 168 -7.50 14.33 -9.33
N GLN A 169 -7.37 15.62 -9.64
CA GLN A 169 -7.06 16.10 -10.98
C GLN A 169 -5.69 15.62 -11.48
N ALA A 170 -4.68 15.61 -10.61
CA ALA A 170 -3.36 15.09 -10.95
C ALA A 170 -3.41 13.61 -11.35
N MET A 171 -4.10 12.76 -10.58
CA MET A 171 -4.24 11.33 -10.88
C MET A 171 -5.04 11.07 -12.16
N LEU A 172 -6.11 11.80 -12.38
CA LEU A 172 -6.87 11.76 -13.65
C LEU A 172 -6.00 12.18 -14.84
N GLY A 173 -5.19 13.23 -14.68
CA GLY A 173 -4.24 13.70 -15.69
C GLY A 173 -3.14 12.70 -16.03
N MET A 174 -2.81 11.77 -15.12
CA MET A 174 -1.91 10.63 -15.37
C MET A 174 -2.61 9.47 -16.10
N GLY A 175 -3.88 9.61 -16.46
CA GLY A 175 -4.66 8.57 -17.18
C GLY A 175 -5.28 7.51 -16.27
N MET A 176 -5.34 7.72 -14.96
CA MET A 176 -6.03 6.80 -14.05
C MET A 176 -7.55 6.92 -14.21
N GLY A 177 -8.27 5.81 -14.12
CA GLY A 177 -9.73 5.77 -14.19
C GLY A 177 -10.39 6.51 -13.01
N ALA A 178 -11.56 7.10 -13.24
CA ALA A 178 -12.27 7.88 -12.22
C ALA A 178 -12.59 7.03 -10.97
N SER A 179 -13.00 5.77 -11.16
CA SER A 179 -13.37 4.89 -10.05
C SER A 179 -12.21 4.65 -9.07
N ILE A 180 -11.02 4.34 -9.58
CA ILE A 180 -9.86 4.13 -8.70
C ILE A 180 -9.39 5.44 -8.07
N VAL A 181 -9.44 6.56 -8.80
CA VAL A 181 -9.05 7.88 -8.27
C VAL A 181 -9.96 8.26 -7.10
N ASP A 182 -11.27 8.08 -7.21
CA ASP A 182 -12.20 8.33 -6.10
C ASP A 182 -11.87 7.45 -4.88
N LYS A 183 -11.52 6.17 -5.10
CA LYS A 183 -11.11 5.25 -4.04
C LYS A 183 -9.75 5.61 -3.42
N LEU A 184 -8.81 6.12 -4.20
CA LEU A 184 -7.54 6.63 -3.68
C LEU A 184 -7.75 7.87 -2.80
N ILE A 185 -8.58 8.82 -3.22
CA ILE A 185 -8.93 10.00 -2.42
C ILE A 185 -9.66 9.59 -1.13
N GLU A 186 -10.60 8.64 -1.19
CA GLU A 186 -11.26 8.08 -0.01
C GLU A 186 -10.23 7.48 0.97
N PHE A 187 -9.29 6.70 0.48
CA PHE A 187 -8.21 6.11 1.29
C PHE A 187 -7.33 7.16 1.95
N ILE A 188 -6.90 8.18 1.17
CA ILE A 188 -6.08 9.29 1.68
C ILE A 188 -6.83 10.06 2.77
N ARG A 189 -8.13 10.28 2.61
CA ARG A 189 -8.97 10.91 3.64
C ARG A 189 -8.98 10.06 4.92
N GLY A 190 -9.20 8.75 4.81
CA GLY A 190 -9.15 7.84 5.94
C GLY A 190 -7.79 7.80 6.64
N MET A 191 -6.68 7.93 5.88
CA MET A 191 -5.34 8.09 6.48
C MET A 191 -5.23 9.40 7.27
N ASN A 192 -5.61 10.52 6.66
CA ASN A 192 -5.52 11.85 7.29
C ASN A 192 -6.38 11.96 8.55
N GLU A 193 -7.49 11.24 8.62
CA GLU A 193 -8.39 11.16 9.76
C GLU A 193 -7.96 10.11 10.82
N GLY A 194 -6.86 9.37 10.56
CA GLY A 194 -6.31 8.37 11.47
C GLY A 194 -7.06 7.03 11.49
N GLN A 195 -8.04 6.83 10.62
CA GLN A 195 -8.87 5.61 10.59
C GLN A 195 -8.08 4.40 10.10
N VAL A 196 -7.25 4.57 9.05
CA VAL A 196 -6.53 3.49 8.38
C VAL A 196 -5.50 2.82 9.28
N PHE A 197 -4.82 3.58 10.13
CA PHE A 197 -3.72 3.10 10.97
C PHE A 197 -4.09 2.93 12.45
N GLY A 198 -5.31 3.27 12.86
CA GLY A 198 -5.72 3.37 14.27
C GLY A 198 -5.56 2.09 15.10
N GLU A 199 -5.71 0.91 14.48
CA GLU A 199 -5.56 -0.38 15.15
C GLU A 199 -4.16 -1.01 15.00
N VAL A 200 -3.31 -0.40 14.17
CA VAL A 200 -2.01 -0.97 13.82
C VAL A 200 -0.98 -0.65 14.89
N LYS A 201 -0.47 -1.68 15.57
CA LYS A 201 0.61 -1.53 16.56
C LYS A 201 1.91 -2.10 16.01
N ARG A 202 2.95 -1.27 15.97
CA ARG A 202 4.30 -1.71 15.62
C ARG A 202 4.89 -2.56 16.74
N THR A 203 5.48 -3.68 16.34
CA THR A 203 6.22 -4.61 17.22
C THR A 203 7.50 -5.06 16.51
N PRO A 204 8.48 -5.63 17.20
CA PRO A 204 9.65 -6.22 16.53
C PRO A 204 9.29 -7.29 15.49
N ALA A 205 8.20 -8.02 15.68
CA ALA A 205 7.79 -9.10 14.80
C ALA A 205 7.24 -8.61 13.44
N ASN A 206 6.62 -7.42 13.39
CA ASN A 206 6.04 -6.84 12.18
C ASN A 206 6.85 -5.66 11.61
N THR A 207 8.05 -5.42 12.17
CA THR A 207 9.00 -4.40 11.70
C THR A 207 9.97 -5.05 10.72
N THR A 208 10.14 -4.44 9.54
CA THR A 208 11.06 -4.92 8.50
C THR A 208 12.28 -4.00 8.37
N PRO A 209 13.41 -4.47 7.83
CA PRO A 209 14.69 -3.78 7.99
C PRO A 209 14.86 -2.54 7.12
N THR A 210 14.23 -2.47 5.93
CA THR A 210 14.50 -1.39 4.98
C THR A 210 14.01 -0.05 5.51
N SER A 211 14.92 0.90 5.69
CA SER A 211 14.61 2.28 6.06
C SER A 211 14.26 3.12 4.84
N ILE A 212 13.59 4.26 5.06
CA ILE A 212 13.33 5.22 3.97
C ILE A 212 14.65 5.87 3.50
N GLU A 213 15.66 5.93 4.37
CA GLU A 213 17.01 6.37 4.07
C GLU A 213 17.68 5.40 3.09
N ASP A 214 17.58 4.08 3.33
CA ASP A 214 18.10 3.07 2.38
C ASP A 214 17.37 3.15 1.04
N PHE A 215 16.04 3.29 1.08
CA PHE A 215 15.21 3.43 -0.12
C PHE A 215 15.54 4.71 -0.92
N SER A 216 16.06 5.75 -0.27
CA SER A 216 16.42 7.01 -0.95
C SER A 216 17.49 6.83 -2.03
N ALA A 217 18.33 5.82 -1.95
CA ALA A 217 19.30 5.48 -2.99
C ALA A 217 18.60 5.02 -4.27
N PHE A 218 17.56 4.18 -4.14
CA PHE A 218 16.73 3.77 -5.27
C PHE A 218 15.92 4.94 -5.84
N PHE A 219 15.37 5.79 -4.97
CA PHE A 219 14.69 7.02 -5.39
C PHE A 219 15.61 7.93 -6.22
N ASN A 220 16.86 8.14 -5.78
CA ASN A 220 17.86 8.94 -6.51
C ASN A 220 18.17 8.34 -7.90
N MET A 221 18.31 7.03 -7.98
CA MET A 221 18.51 6.36 -9.27
C MET A 221 17.37 6.65 -10.25
N VAL A 222 16.11 6.50 -9.81
CA VAL A 222 14.92 6.77 -10.63
C VAL A 222 14.81 8.26 -10.98
N TYR A 223 15.17 9.15 -10.05
CA TYR A 223 15.18 10.59 -10.29
C TYR A 223 16.19 11.00 -11.38
N GLY A 224 17.33 10.32 -11.47
CA GLY A 224 18.38 10.57 -12.47
C GLY A 224 18.07 10.05 -13.88
N MET A 225 17.04 9.20 -14.04
CA MET A 225 16.54 8.73 -15.34
C MET A 225 15.70 9.79 -16.04
#